data_2453064421f03c419c9a291a66098589
#
_entry.id   2453064421f03c419c9a291a66098589
#
_cell.length_a   1.000
_cell.length_b   1.000
_cell.length_c   1.000
_cell.angle_alpha   90.00
_cell.angle_beta   90.00
_cell.angle_gamma   90.00
#
_symmetry.space_group_name_H-M   'P 1'
#
loop_
_entity.id
_entity.type
_entity.pdbx_description
1 polymer ?
#
loop_
_entity_poly.entity_id
_entity_poly.type
_entity_poly.pdbx_seq_one_letter_code
_entity_poly.pdbx_strand_id
1 'polypeptide(L)'
;MAQSINIKIADRSYPLKVTSPEHEEVIRKAADDINRMVAKYQDRFPGKGMIEILSFVALNTCMSNITLNRQMKELADGEEMLAKEIEGYLENIDKNSR
;
A
#
# COMPACT_ATOMS: atom_id res chain seq x y z
N MET A 1 -10.04 18.48 -15.52
CA MET A 1 -9.44 18.05 -16.80
C MET A 1 -8.32 17.05 -16.53
N ALA A 2 -8.29 15.97 -17.29
CA ALA A 2 -7.20 15.02 -17.22
C ALA A 2 -5.93 15.65 -17.81
N GLN A 3 -4.83 15.58 -17.09
CA GLN A 3 -3.52 16.00 -17.58
C GLN A 3 -2.68 14.77 -17.90
N SER A 4 -1.78 14.91 -18.86
CA SER A 4 -0.78 13.88 -19.14
C SER A 4 0.52 14.24 -18.43
N ILE A 5 1.09 13.26 -17.74
CA ILE A 5 2.41 13.40 -17.13
C ILE A 5 3.31 12.27 -17.63
N ASN A 6 4.61 12.48 -17.55
CA ASN A 6 5.60 11.45 -17.86
C ASN A 6 6.18 10.90 -16.56
N ILE A 7 6.12 9.60 -16.42
CA ILE A 7 6.68 8.89 -15.26
C ILE A 7 7.86 8.05 -15.73
N LYS A 8 8.96 8.14 -15.02
CA LYS A 8 10.14 7.33 -15.30
C LYS A 8 10.17 6.14 -14.33
N ILE A 9 10.20 4.94 -14.88
CA ILE A 9 10.34 3.69 -14.12
C ILE A 9 11.43 2.85 -14.78
N ALA A 10 12.45 2.49 -14.02
CA ALA A 10 13.52 1.62 -14.48
C ALA A 10 14.15 2.10 -15.81
N ASP A 11 14.47 3.38 -15.88
CA ASP A 11 15.07 4.05 -17.04
C ASP A 11 14.17 4.20 -18.27
N ARG A 12 12.90 3.86 -18.16
CA ARG A 12 11.92 4.06 -19.22
C ARG A 12 10.86 5.09 -18.80
N SER A 13 10.45 5.92 -19.75
CA SER A 13 9.44 6.94 -19.53
C SER A 13 8.10 6.47 -20.06
N TYR A 14 7.05 6.71 -19.29
CA TYR A 14 5.68 6.34 -19.63
C TYR A 14 4.77 7.54 -19.52
N PRO A 15 3.99 7.86 -20.58
CA PRO A 15 2.96 8.89 -20.45
C PRO A 15 1.76 8.29 -19.73
N LEU A 16 1.28 9.00 -18.72
CA LEU A 16 0.11 8.60 -17.96
C LEU A 16 -0.85 9.77 -17.83
N LYS A 17 -2.15 9.46 -17.85
CA LYS A 17 -3.17 10.46 -17.61
C LYS A 17 -3.50 10.50 -16.13
N VAL A 18 -3.57 11.70 -15.58
CA VAL A 18 -3.94 11.92 -14.18
C VAL A 18 -5.24 12.69 -14.11
N THR A 19 -6.06 12.39 -13.13
CA THR A 19 -7.40 12.95 -12.98
C THR A 19 -7.48 14.06 -11.95
N SER A 20 -6.48 14.15 -11.06
CA SER A 20 -6.43 15.16 -10.00
C SER A 20 -5.01 15.38 -9.55
N PRO A 21 -4.71 16.50 -8.87
CA PRO A 21 -3.39 16.72 -8.26
C PRO A 21 -3.03 15.65 -7.23
N GLU A 22 -3.98 15.15 -6.48
CA GLU A 22 -3.78 14.07 -5.50
C GLU A 22 -3.41 12.76 -6.20
N HIS A 23 -4.04 12.46 -7.33
CA HIS A 23 -3.72 11.28 -8.14
C HIS A 23 -2.29 11.38 -8.70
N GLU A 24 -1.90 12.56 -9.21
CA GLU A 24 -0.55 12.81 -9.69
C GLU A 24 0.49 12.59 -8.59
N GLU A 25 0.25 13.11 -7.40
CA GLU A 25 1.15 12.95 -6.25
C GLU A 25 1.38 11.48 -5.92
N VAL A 26 0.32 10.69 -5.86
CA VAL A 26 0.40 9.25 -5.57
C VAL A 26 1.19 8.52 -6.64
N ILE A 27 0.95 8.82 -7.92
CA ILE A 27 1.66 8.20 -9.03
C ILE A 27 3.15 8.52 -8.97
N ARG A 28 3.51 9.79 -8.75
CA ARG A 28 4.92 10.21 -8.67
C ARG A 28 5.63 9.56 -7.49
N LYS A 29 4.97 9.50 -6.35
CA LYS A 29 5.52 8.84 -5.17
C LYS A 29 5.71 7.34 -5.40
N ALA A 30 4.75 6.69 -6.04
CA ALA A 30 4.84 5.27 -6.37
C ALA A 30 6.02 5.00 -7.31
N ALA A 31 6.20 5.84 -8.34
CA ALA A 31 7.33 5.71 -9.25
C ALA A 31 8.68 5.88 -8.54
N ASP A 32 8.78 6.87 -7.65
CA ASP A 32 9.98 7.10 -6.85
C ASP A 32 10.29 5.89 -5.96
N ASP A 33 9.28 5.32 -5.33
CA ASP A 33 9.44 4.14 -4.47
C ASP A 33 9.91 2.93 -5.28
N ILE A 34 9.35 2.71 -6.47
CA ILE A 34 9.77 1.63 -7.36
C ILE A 34 11.23 1.82 -7.77
N ASN A 35 11.61 3.02 -8.19
CA ASN A 35 12.99 3.30 -8.63
C ASN A 35 13.98 3.13 -7.49
N ARG A 36 13.60 3.46 -6.27
CA ARG A 36 14.43 3.25 -5.09
C ARG A 36 14.64 1.77 -4.81
N MET A 37 13.59 0.97 -4.93
CA MET A 37 13.68 -0.50 -4.77
C MET A 37 14.51 -1.13 -5.88
N VAL A 38 14.35 -0.66 -7.12
CA VAL A 38 15.17 -1.13 -8.26
C VAL A 38 16.63 -0.90 -7.96
N ALA A 39 17.02 0.31 -7.54
CA ALA A 39 18.41 0.63 -7.22
C ALA A 39 18.94 -0.26 -6.10
N LYS A 40 18.16 -0.48 -5.07
CA LYS A 40 18.53 -1.34 -3.93
C LYS A 40 18.79 -2.79 -4.37
N TYR A 41 17.92 -3.34 -5.21
CA TYR A 41 18.08 -4.72 -5.69
C TYR A 41 19.22 -4.84 -6.69
N GLN A 42 19.46 -3.82 -7.52
CA GLN A 42 20.61 -3.81 -8.41
C GLN A 42 21.94 -3.88 -7.64
N ASP A 43 22.05 -3.15 -6.55
CA ASP A 43 23.21 -3.19 -5.67
C ASP A 43 23.38 -4.54 -4.99
N ARG A 44 22.28 -5.14 -4.58
CA ARG A 44 22.26 -6.39 -3.83
C ARG A 44 22.51 -7.61 -4.72
N PHE A 45 22.05 -7.55 -5.97
CA PHE A 45 22.13 -8.65 -6.93
C PHE A 45 22.76 -8.18 -8.23
N PRO A 46 24.08 -7.88 -8.22
CA PRO A 46 24.77 -7.44 -9.43
C PRO A 46 24.72 -8.54 -10.50
N GLY A 47 24.54 -8.14 -11.75
CA GLY A 47 24.45 -9.06 -12.87
C GLY A 47 23.06 -9.58 -13.20
N LYS A 48 22.06 -9.26 -12.40
CA LYS A 48 20.67 -9.61 -12.72
C LYS A 48 20.09 -8.60 -13.72
N GLY A 49 19.31 -9.10 -14.67
CA GLY A 49 18.63 -8.25 -15.66
C GLY A 49 17.48 -7.47 -15.04
N MET A 50 17.04 -6.42 -15.75
CA MET A 50 15.97 -5.55 -15.26
C MET A 50 14.66 -6.30 -15.05
N ILE A 51 14.34 -7.28 -15.89
CA ILE A 51 13.12 -8.09 -15.72
C ILE A 51 13.15 -8.82 -14.38
N GLU A 52 14.28 -9.42 -14.02
CA GLU A 52 14.41 -10.11 -12.73
C GLU A 52 14.32 -9.14 -11.57
N ILE A 53 14.98 -7.99 -11.67
CA ILE A 53 14.94 -6.94 -10.65
C ILE A 53 13.50 -6.45 -10.44
N LEU A 54 12.79 -6.14 -11.51
CA LEU A 54 11.39 -5.71 -11.43
C LEU A 54 10.47 -6.80 -10.90
N SER A 55 10.77 -8.07 -11.20
CA SER A 55 10.02 -9.20 -10.63
C SER A 55 10.18 -9.26 -9.11
N PHE A 56 11.38 -9.03 -8.59
CA PHE A 56 11.62 -8.96 -7.15
C PHE A 56 10.90 -7.76 -6.51
N VAL A 57 10.92 -6.60 -7.18
CA VAL A 57 10.19 -5.41 -6.72
C VAL A 57 8.69 -5.71 -6.66
N ALA A 58 8.15 -6.31 -7.71
CA ALA A 58 6.72 -6.66 -7.76
C ALA A 58 6.35 -7.65 -6.66
N LEU A 59 7.15 -8.70 -6.47
CA LEU A 59 6.91 -9.70 -5.43
C LEU A 59 6.92 -9.05 -4.04
N ASN A 60 7.94 -8.26 -3.76
CA ASN A 60 8.07 -7.59 -2.46
C ASN A 60 6.91 -6.63 -2.20
N THR A 61 6.50 -5.88 -3.22
CA THR A 61 5.38 -4.94 -3.12
C THR A 61 4.07 -5.67 -2.84
N CYS A 62 3.82 -6.77 -3.55
CA CYS A 62 2.62 -7.57 -3.33
C CYS A 62 2.61 -8.21 -1.93
N MET A 63 3.75 -8.70 -1.46
CA MET A 63 3.86 -9.24 -0.11
C MET A 63 3.54 -8.18 0.94
N SER A 64 4.10 -6.98 0.78
CA SER A 64 3.83 -5.86 1.69
C SER A 64 2.37 -5.46 1.66
N ASN A 65 1.76 -5.44 0.48
CA ASN A 65 0.35 -5.09 0.31
C ASN A 65 -0.56 -6.11 1.01
N ILE A 66 -0.28 -7.39 0.85
CA ILE A 66 -1.02 -8.47 1.52
C ILE A 66 -0.90 -8.34 3.04
N THR A 67 0.31 -8.10 3.53
CA THR A 67 0.57 -7.95 4.96
C THR A 67 -0.18 -6.75 5.54
N LEU A 68 -0.12 -5.60 4.85
CA LEU A 68 -0.84 -4.40 5.27
C LEU A 68 -2.35 -4.61 5.29
N ASN A 69 -2.90 -5.26 4.27
CA ASN A 69 -4.33 -5.55 4.20
C ASN A 69 -4.77 -6.46 5.34
N ARG A 70 -3.96 -7.45 5.69
CA ARG A 70 -4.24 -8.34 6.83
C ARG A 70 -4.20 -7.58 8.14
N GLN A 71 -3.22 -6.71 8.34
CA GLN A 71 -3.12 -5.88 9.53
C GLN A 71 -4.31 -4.94 9.67
N MET A 72 -4.73 -4.31 8.58
CA MET A 72 -5.91 -3.44 8.57
C MET A 72 -7.18 -4.22 8.91
N LYS A 73 -7.32 -5.43 8.39
CA LYS A 73 -8.46 -6.29 8.70
C LYS A 73 -8.47 -6.69 10.17
N GLU A 74 -7.33 -7.07 10.71
CA GLU A 74 -7.21 -7.42 12.14
C GLU A 74 -7.57 -6.25 13.03
N LEU A 75 -7.14 -5.04 12.69
CA LEU A 75 -7.51 -3.83 13.42
C LEU A 75 -9.01 -3.56 13.36
N ALA A 76 -9.61 -3.67 12.17
CA ALA A 76 -11.05 -3.47 12.00
C ALA A 76 -11.85 -4.53 12.78
N ASP A 77 -11.44 -5.79 12.72
CA ASP A 77 -12.06 -6.88 13.47
C ASP A 77 -11.91 -6.65 14.98
N GLY A 78 -10.74 -6.19 15.42
CA GLY A 78 -10.47 -5.86 16.81
C GLY A 78 -11.34 -4.73 17.32
N GLU A 79 -11.52 -3.66 16.54
CA GLU A 79 -12.40 -2.54 16.87
C GLU A 79 -13.86 -3.00 16.96
N GLU A 80 -14.31 -3.83 16.03
CA GLU A 80 -15.67 -4.36 16.04
C GLU A 80 -15.91 -5.23 17.26
N MET A 81 -14.98 -6.11 17.60
CA MET A 81 -15.07 -6.94 18.79
C MET A 81 -15.11 -6.11 20.07
N LEU A 82 -14.28 -5.09 20.16
CA LEU A 82 -14.25 -4.19 21.30
C LEU A 82 -15.59 -3.44 21.46
N ALA A 83 -16.15 -2.95 20.36
CA ALA A 83 -17.44 -2.28 20.38
C ALA A 83 -18.55 -3.22 20.88
N LYS A 84 -18.55 -4.47 20.43
CA LYS A 84 -19.52 -5.48 20.90
C LYS A 84 -19.36 -5.78 22.39
N GLU A 85 -18.15 -5.88 22.88
CA GLU A 85 -17.87 -6.10 24.30
C GLU A 85 -18.37 -4.93 25.16
N ILE A 86 -18.15 -3.70 24.70
CA ILE A 86 -18.62 -2.50 25.39
C ILE A 86 -20.14 -2.47 25.43
N GLU A 87 -20.80 -2.76 24.32
CA GLU A 87 -22.27 -2.83 24.24
C GLU A 87 -22.81 -3.86 25.21
N GLY A 88 -22.24 -5.06 25.23
CA GLY A 88 -22.64 -6.10 26.16
C GLY A 88 -22.45 -5.71 27.63
N TYR A 89 -21.35 -5.02 27.93
CA TYR A 89 -21.10 -4.50 29.27
C TYR A 89 -22.12 -3.45 29.69
N LEU A 90 -22.46 -2.52 28.81
CA LEU A 90 -23.49 -1.49 29.08
C LEU A 90 -24.86 -2.09 29.28
N GLU A 91 -25.25 -3.08 28.47
CA GLU A 91 -26.53 -3.81 28.66
C GLU A 91 -26.59 -4.49 30.02
N ASN A 92 -25.48 -5.07 30.46
CA ASN A 92 -25.41 -5.75 31.74
C ASN A 92 -25.57 -4.75 32.90
N ILE A 93 -24.96 -3.59 32.81
CA ILE A 93 -25.09 -2.51 33.79
C ILE A 93 -26.56 -2.07 33.87
N ASP A 94 -27.20 -1.88 32.73
CA ASP A 94 -28.60 -1.44 32.65
C ASP A 94 -29.55 -2.45 33.30
N LYS A 95 -29.31 -3.75 33.07
CA LYS A 95 -30.09 -4.83 33.69
C LYS A 95 -29.90 -4.88 35.19
N ASN A 96 -28.70 -4.63 35.70
CA ASN A 96 -28.39 -4.68 37.12
C ASN A 96 -28.81 -3.43 37.88
N SER A 97 -29.20 -2.36 37.19
CA SER A 97 -29.61 -1.09 37.76
C SER A 97 -31.10 -1.07 38.15
N ARG A 98 -31.85 -2.09 37.82
CA ARG A 98 -33.33 -2.16 38.09
C ARG A 98 -33.60 -2.77 39.46
#